data_383d4a6d049c91972b0f4e8d75f31868
#
_entry.id   383d4a6d049c91972b0f4e8d75f31868
#
_cell.length_a   1.000
_cell.length_b   1.000
_cell.length_c   1.000
_cell.angle_alpha   90.00
_cell.angle_beta   90.00
_cell.angle_gamma   90.00
#
_symmetry.space_group_name_H-M   'P 1'
#
loop_
_entity.id
_entity.type
_entity.pdbx_description
1 polymer ?
#
loop_
_entity_poly.entity_id
_entity_poly.type
_entity_poly.pdbx_seq_one_letter_code
_entity_poly.pdbx_strand_id
1 'polypeptide(L)'
;MDNTDKRDNLRFATGVGPDSSEELTYEVQRAATVEGVDVRIYRGAELDLQVRPFGRFGGDDAPKTPLITFVGKEFVDGDGDFFTFTLSEVVTPGDVIGVEVTNTSTEYSYDFSVDVDLEHEGGATRSATSLVGGLFG
;
A
#
# COMPACT_ATOMS: atom_id res chain seq x y z
N MET A 1 -19.29 -20.73 -1.40
CA MET A 1 -18.50 -19.64 -0.90
C MET A 1 -17.81 -18.92 -2.01
N ASP A 2 -17.97 -17.69 -2.02
CA ASP A 2 -17.45 -16.87 -3.08
C ASP A 2 -16.04 -16.40 -2.76
N ASN A 3 -15.10 -16.65 -3.65
CA ASN A 3 -13.73 -16.25 -3.44
C ASN A 3 -13.53 -14.75 -3.48
N THR A 4 -14.48 -14.02 -4.03
CA THR A 4 -14.34 -12.57 -4.09
C THR A 4 -14.28 -11.94 -2.71
N ASP A 5 -14.81 -12.60 -1.70
CA ASP A 5 -14.79 -12.08 -0.34
C ASP A 5 -13.39 -12.10 0.28
N LYS A 6 -12.46 -12.81 -0.33
CA LYS A 6 -11.10 -12.87 0.19
C LYS A 6 -10.25 -11.73 -0.31
N ARG A 7 -10.60 -11.15 -1.43
CA ARG A 7 -9.75 -10.15 -2.07
C ARG A 7 -10.33 -8.78 -1.89
N ASP A 8 -9.45 -7.84 -1.69
CA ASP A 8 -9.83 -6.46 -1.50
C ASP A 8 -8.77 -5.58 -2.16
N ASN A 9 -9.16 -4.37 -2.51
CA ASN A 9 -8.27 -3.42 -3.13
C ASN A 9 -8.42 -2.09 -2.42
N LEU A 10 -7.32 -1.58 -1.91
CA LEU A 10 -7.29 -0.27 -1.28
C LEU A 10 -6.74 0.71 -2.29
N ARG A 11 -7.46 1.78 -2.56
CA ARG A 11 -6.98 2.82 -3.45
C ARG A 11 -6.67 4.08 -2.67
N PHE A 12 -5.46 4.56 -2.80
CA PHE A 12 -5.02 5.83 -2.26
C PHE A 12 -4.78 6.76 -3.43
N ALA A 13 -5.52 7.86 -3.50
CA ALA A 13 -5.40 8.79 -4.62
C ALA A 13 -5.76 10.19 -4.17
N THR A 14 -4.93 11.16 -4.53
CA THR A 14 -5.21 12.56 -4.26
C THR A 14 -4.26 13.41 -5.08
N GLY A 15 -4.46 14.71 -5.05
CA GLY A 15 -3.50 15.66 -5.60
C GLY A 15 -2.56 16.13 -4.52
N VAL A 16 -1.34 16.44 -4.91
CA VAL A 16 -0.32 16.94 -3.99
C VAL A 16 0.15 18.29 -4.51
N GLY A 17 -0.04 19.33 -3.70
CA GLY A 17 0.36 20.67 -4.06
C GLY A 17 1.87 20.83 -4.15
N PRO A 18 2.33 21.96 -4.71
CA PRO A 18 3.76 22.21 -4.84
C PRO A 18 4.42 22.27 -3.46
N ASP A 19 5.62 21.74 -3.40
CA ASP A 19 6.48 21.80 -2.23
C ASP A 19 5.77 21.33 -0.96
N SER A 20 5.02 20.22 -1.08
CA SER A 20 4.25 19.69 0.03
C SER A 20 4.19 18.18 -0.01
N SER A 21 3.64 17.60 1.05
CA SER A 21 3.49 16.16 1.20
C SER A 21 2.09 15.82 1.64
N GLU A 22 1.62 14.64 1.25
CA GLU A 22 0.35 14.09 1.70
C GLU A 22 0.58 12.69 2.23
N GLU A 23 -0.19 12.31 3.22
CA GLU A 23 -0.13 10.95 3.75
C GLU A 23 -1.55 10.41 3.85
N LEU A 24 -1.78 9.26 3.20
CA LEU A 24 -3.08 8.58 3.22
C LEU A 24 -2.89 7.23 3.88
N THR A 25 -3.79 6.87 4.79
CA THR A 25 -3.63 5.64 5.57
C THR A 25 -4.94 4.86 5.65
N TYR A 26 -4.80 3.58 5.93
CA TYR A 26 -5.91 2.67 6.17
C TYR A 26 -5.54 1.75 7.32
N GLU A 27 -6.39 1.65 8.32
CA GLU A 27 -6.18 0.73 9.44
C GLU A 27 -6.77 -0.63 9.09
N VAL A 28 -5.94 -1.66 9.19
CA VAL A 28 -6.34 -3.02 8.83
C VAL A 28 -7.40 -3.52 9.80
N GLN A 29 -8.51 -4.03 9.27
CA GLN A 29 -9.64 -4.50 10.07
C GLN A 29 -9.66 -6.02 10.23
N ARG A 30 -9.10 -6.75 9.26
CA ARG A 30 -9.04 -8.21 9.27
C ARG A 30 -7.66 -8.65 8.82
N ALA A 31 -7.20 -9.77 9.34
CA ALA A 31 -5.93 -10.33 8.91
C ALA A 31 -5.94 -10.56 7.40
N ALA A 32 -4.84 -10.22 6.76
CA ALA A 32 -4.72 -10.32 5.33
C ALA A 32 -3.25 -10.41 4.93
N THR A 33 -3.02 -10.68 3.65
CA THR A 33 -1.69 -10.61 3.07
C THR A 33 -1.71 -9.56 1.97
N VAL A 34 -0.78 -8.62 2.02
CA VAL A 34 -0.57 -7.66 0.94
C VAL A 34 0.17 -8.39 -0.15
N GLU A 35 -0.44 -8.47 -1.34
CA GLU A 35 0.11 -9.25 -2.44
C GLU A 35 0.59 -8.40 -3.59
N GLY A 36 0.14 -7.18 -3.68
CA GLY A 36 0.56 -6.32 -4.76
C GLY A 36 0.40 -4.86 -4.41
N VAL A 37 1.24 -4.04 -5.00
CA VAL A 37 1.16 -2.59 -4.92
C VAL A 37 1.37 -2.05 -6.33
N ASP A 38 0.39 -1.30 -6.83
CA ASP A 38 0.46 -0.67 -8.13
C ASP A 38 0.53 0.83 -7.93
N VAL A 39 1.53 1.46 -8.51
CA VAL A 39 1.74 2.89 -8.39
C VAL A 39 1.60 3.53 -9.75
N ARG A 40 0.71 4.51 -9.86
CA ARG A 40 0.54 5.28 -11.09
C ARG A 40 0.95 6.73 -10.84
N ILE A 41 1.89 7.20 -11.64
CA ILE A 41 2.33 8.58 -11.64
C ILE A 41 1.97 9.15 -13.00
N TYR A 42 1.13 10.19 -13.01
CA TYR A 42 0.60 10.71 -14.25
C TYR A 42 1.63 11.56 -14.98
N ARG A 43 1.45 11.68 -16.30
CA ARG A 43 2.36 12.44 -17.13
C ARG A 43 2.43 13.89 -16.65
N GLY A 44 3.63 14.45 -16.70
CA GLY A 44 3.88 15.82 -16.29
C GLY A 44 4.63 15.93 -14.98
N ALA A 45 4.67 14.85 -14.19
CA ALA A 45 5.34 14.90 -12.88
C ALA A 45 6.85 15.03 -13.00
N GLU A 46 7.45 14.53 -14.06
CA GLU A 46 8.87 14.73 -14.38
C GLU A 46 9.80 14.41 -13.21
N LEU A 47 9.50 13.31 -12.50
CA LEU A 47 10.26 12.83 -11.35
C LEU A 47 10.12 13.70 -10.09
N ASP A 48 9.19 14.67 -10.10
CA ASP A 48 8.99 15.53 -8.95
C ASP A 48 8.21 14.86 -7.83
N LEU A 49 7.41 13.83 -8.12
CA LEU A 49 6.67 13.11 -7.10
C LEU A 49 7.46 11.92 -6.59
N GLN A 50 7.51 11.80 -5.28
CA GLN A 50 8.12 10.65 -4.61
C GLN A 50 7.02 9.93 -3.84
N VAL A 51 6.68 8.73 -4.27
CA VAL A 51 5.56 7.96 -3.72
C VAL A 51 6.12 6.82 -2.87
N ARG A 52 5.77 6.82 -1.57
CA ARG A 52 6.28 5.85 -0.59
C ARG A 52 5.15 5.03 -0.01
N PRO A 53 4.90 3.83 -0.55
CA PRO A 53 4.01 2.89 0.14
C PRO A 53 4.69 2.33 1.38
N PHE A 54 3.95 2.28 2.50
CA PHE A 54 4.54 1.83 3.76
C PHE A 54 3.53 1.06 4.60
N GLY A 55 4.03 0.39 5.62
CA GLY A 55 3.22 -0.21 6.66
C GLY A 55 3.70 0.23 8.03
N ARG A 56 2.77 0.34 8.97
CA ARG A 56 3.11 0.47 10.39
C ARG A 56 2.61 -0.79 11.06
N PHE A 57 3.55 -1.67 11.36
CA PHE A 57 3.18 -2.98 11.91
C PHE A 57 3.24 -2.88 13.43
N GLY A 58 2.06 -2.99 14.06
CA GLY A 58 1.92 -2.80 15.49
C GLY A 58 1.11 -1.57 15.86
N GLY A 59 0.56 -0.86 14.89
CA GLY A 59 -0.35 0.26 15.15
C GLY A 59 0.20 1.60 14.70
N ASP A 60 -0.57 2.64 14.97
CA ASP A 60 -0.26 4.00 14.49
C ASP A 60 1.07 4.53 15.00
N ASP A 61 1.54 4.03 16.14
CA ASP A 61 2.78 4.53 16.73
C ASP A 61 4.01 3.79 16.22
N ALA A 62 3.82 2.72 15.47
CA ALA A 62 4.95 1.98 14.95
C ALA A 62 5.65 2.78 13.87
N PRO A 63 6.94 2.57 13.66
CA PRO A 63 7.65 3.26 12.58
C PRO A 63 7.16 2.81 11.22
N LYS A 64 7.34 3.66 10.22
CA LYS A 64 6.99 3.33 8.84
C LYS A 64 8.00 2.33 8.31
N THR A 65 7.49 1.23 7.77
CA THR A 65 8.32 0.22 7.11
C THR A 65 7.99 0.25 5.61
N PRO A 66 8.97 0.43 4.73
CA PRO A 66 8.68 0.46 3.29
C PRO A 66 8.08 -0.86 2.84
N LEU A 67 7.04 -0.80 2.02
CA LEU A 67 6.45 -1.99 1.43
C LEU A 67 7.16 -2.41 0.15
N ILE A 68 7.87 -1.46 -0.49
CA ILE A 68 8.55 -1.75 -1.75
C ILE A 68 9.91 -1.07 -1.75
N THR A 69 10.78 -1.57 -2.62
CA THR A 69 11.98 -0.85 -2.97
C THR A 69 12.02 -0.69 -4.49
N PHE A 70 12.52 0.43 -4.96
CA PHE A 70 12.58 0.75 -6.37
C PHE A 70 13.98 1.30 -6.67
N VAL A 71 14.76 0.52 -7.40
CA VAL A 71 16.13 0.89 -7.77
C VAL A 71 16.92 1.33 -6.52
N GLY A 72 16.77 0.55 -5.43
CA GLY A 72 17.48 0.84 -4.18
C GLY A 72 16.88 1.95 -3.34
N LYS A 73 15.74 2.52 -3.73
CA LYS A 73 15.06 3.59 -3.00
C LYS A 73 13.77 3.06 -2.38
N GLU A 74 13.30 3.75 -1.35
CA GLU A 74 12.05 3.40 -0.68
C GLU A 74 10.85 4.13 -1.27
N PHE A 75 11.04 4.82 -2.38
CA PHE A 75 9.96 5.53 -3.06
C PHE A 75 10.06 5.30 -4.56
N VAL A 76 8.92 5.51 -5.22
CA VAL A 76 8.81 5.43 -6.68
C VAL A 76 8.69 6.84 -7.21
N ASP A 77 9.40 7.15 -8.27
CA ASP A 77 9.22 8.38 -9.02
C ASP A 77 9.15 8.03 -10.51
N GLY A 78 8.59 8.93 -11.29
CA GLY A 78 8.41 8.67 -12.72
C GLY A 78 7.67 9.80 -13.38
N ASP A 79 7.32 9.57 -14.66
CA ASP A 79 6.61 10.55 -15.46
C ASP A 79 5.73 9.81 -16.46
N GLY A 80 4.43 9.73 -16.16
CA GLY A 80 3.51 8.99 -17.00
C GLY A 80 3.72 7.49 -16.91
N ASP A 81 4.12 7.00 -15.74
CA ASP A 81 4.51 5.61 -15.54
C ASP A 81 3.53 4.86 -14.66
N PHE A 82 3.49 3.54 -14.86
CA PHE A 82 2.71 2.65 -14.04
C PHE A 82 3.62 1.51 -13.59
N PHE A 83 3.76 1.36 -12.27
CA PHE A 83 4.67 0.38 -11.67
C PHE A 83 3.86 -0.65 -10.90
N THR A 84 4.19 -1.92 -11.08
CA THR A 84 3.55 -3.02 -10.37
C THR A 84 4.59 -3.74 -9.54
N PHE A 85 4.30 -3.91 -8.25
CA PHE A 85 5.16 -4.63 -7.33
C PHE A 85 4.41 -5.82 -6.75
N THR A 86 5.04 -6.98 -6.75
CA THR A 86 4.49 -8.18 -6.14
C THR A 86 5.23 -8.43 -4.84
N LEU A 87 4.48 -8.68 -3.78
CA LEU A 87 5.06 -8.92 -2.48
C LEU A 87 4.18 -9.89 -1.69
N SER A 88 4.59 -10.21 -0.49
CA SER A 88 3.79 -11.05 0.39
C SER A 88 4.06 -10.57 1.81
N GLU A 89 3.22 -9.68 2.29
CA GLU A 89 3.38 -9.09 3.61
C GLU A 89 2.13 -9.32 4.43
N VAL A 90 2.25 -10.07 5.53
CA VAL A 90 1.11 -10.37 6.39
C VAL A 90 0.80 -9.15 7.25
N VAL A 91 -0.48 -8.79 7.31
CA VAL A 91 -0.96 -7.70 8.17
C VAL A 91 -2.08 -8.22 9.04
N THR A 92 -2.21 -7.65 10.23
CA THR A 92 -3.21 -8.07 11.21
C THR A 92 -3.99 -6.84 11.68
N PRO A 93 -5.17 -7.05 12.32
CA PRO A 93 -5.96 -5.91 12.74
C PRO A 93 -5.16 -4.94 13.60
N GLY A 94 -5.29 -3.67 13.31
CA GLY A 94 -4.56 -2.61 13.98
C GLY A 94 -3.32 -2.15 13.24
N ASP A 95 -2.78 -2.98 12.34
CA ASP A 95 -1.69 -2.52 11.49
C ASP A 95 -2.21 -1.44 10.55
N VAL A 96 -1.31 -0.60 10.05
CA VAL A 96 -1.68 0.49 9.14
C VAL A 96 -0.96 0.30 7.83
N ILE A 97 -1.69 0.43 6.72
CA ILE A 97 -1.11 0.48 5.39
C ILE A 97 -1.28 1.91 4.91
N GLY A 98 -0.25 2.49 4.34
CA GLY A 98 -0.33 3.87 3.92
C GLY A 98 0.57 4.21 2.76
N VAL A 99 0.43 5.44 2.30
CA VAL A 99 1.23 6.01 1.24
C VAL A 99 1.59 7.43 1.65
N GLU A 100 2.86 7.74 1.58
CA GLU A 100 3.33 9.10 1.77
C GLU A 100 3.86 9.62 0.44
N VAL A 101 3.37 10.77 -0.01
CA VAL A 101 3.75 11.33 -1.29
C VAL A 101 4.30 12.72 -1.09
N THR A 102 5.48 12.96 -1.63
CA THR A 102 6.14 14.26 -1.56
C THR A 102 6.25 14.83 -2.96
N ASN A 103 5.81 16.07 -3.12
CA ASN A 103 5.94 16.81 -4.38
C ASN A 103 7.07 17.81 -4.21
N THR A 104 8.14 17.60 -4.96
CA THR A 104 9.31 18.47 -4.88
C THR A 104 9.26 19.64 -5.86
N SER A 105 8.22 19.70 -6.71
CA SER A 105 8.03 20.85 -7.59
C SER A 105 7.69 22.09 -6.76
N THR A 106 8.20 23.23 -7.15
CA THR A 106 7.87 24.48 -6.49
C THR A 106 6.71 25.19 -7.17
N GLU A 107 6.21 24.66 -8.30
CA GLU A 107 5.23 25.35 -9.12
C GLU A 107 3.94 24.57 -9.36
N TYR A 108 4.01 23.26 -9.46
CA TYR A 108 2.90 22.48 -9.99
C TYR A 108 2.38 21.46 -9.00
N SER A 109 1.05 21.25 -9.04
CA SER A 109 0.39 20.16 -8.32
C SER A 109 0.33 18.95 -9.22
N TYR A 110 0.40 17.77 -8.63
CA TYR A 110 0.34 16.53 -9.38
C TYR A 110 -0.59 15.54 -8.70
N ASP A 111 -1.21 14.68 -9.51
CA ASP A 111 -2.04 13.59 -9.02
C ASP A 111 -1.25 12.29 -9.04
N PHE A 112 -1.66 11.38 -8.18
CA PHE A 112 -1.11 10.03 -8.17
C PHE A 112 -2.21 9.05 -7.76
N SER A 113 -1.98 7.76 -7.98
CA SER A 113 -2.80 6.74 -7.36
C SER A 113 -1.94 5.54 -7.00
N VAL A 114 -2.29 4.90 -5.89
CA VAL A 114 -1.65 3.66 -5.45
C VAL A 114 -2.76 2.69 -5.11
N ASP A 115 -2.70 1.52 -5.70
CA ASP A 115 -3.64 0.44 -5.41
C ASP A 115 -2.89 -0.65 -4.67
N VAL A 116 -3.45 -1.10 -3.55
CA VAL A 116 -2.88 -2.16 -2.74
C VAL A 116 -3.82 -3.34 -2.73
N ASP A 117 -3.34 -4.48 -3.18
CA ASP A 117 -4.15 -5.70 -3.24
C ASP A 117 -3.97 -6.51 -1.98
N LEU A 118 -5.08 -6.82 -1.34
CA LEU A 118 -5.11 -7.63 -0.14
C LEU A 118 -5.82 -8.94 -0.41
N GLU A 119 -5.32 -10.01 0.18
CA GLU A 119 -6.04 -11.26 0.23
C GLU A 119 -6.32 -11.57 1.70
N HIS A 120 -7.59 -11.57 2.08
CA HIS A 120 -7.98 -11.79 3.47
C HIS A 120 -7.84 -13.27 3.82
N GLU A 121 -7.39 -13.50 5.02
CA GLU A 121 -7.11 -14.82 5.50
C GLU A 121 -8.39 -15.60 5.69
N GLY A 122 -8.34 -16.84 5.29
CA GLY A 122 -9.36 -17.79 5.66
C GLY A 122 -10.62 -17.74 4.88
N GLY A 123 -10.91 -16.65 4.33
CA GLY A 123 -12.23 -16.57 3.78
C GLY A 123 -13.10 -17.17 4.80
N ALA A 124 -13.88 -18.05 4.48
CA ALA A 124 -14.77 -18.60 5.42
C ALA A 124 -14.20 -19.75 6.10
N THR A 125 -13.28 -20.23 5.86
CA THR A 125 -13.01 -21.34 6.45
C THR A 125 -12.01 -21.48 7.24
N ARG A 126 -11.78 -21.49 7.65
CA ARG A 126 -10.97 -21.83 8.29
C ARG A 126 -10.92 -21.60 9.36
N SER A 127 -11.27 -21.94 9.58
CA SER A 127 -11.32 -21.61 10.25
C SER A 127 -10.75 -22.04 10.94
N ALA A 128 -10.58 -22.78 10.69
CA ALA A 128 -10.11 -22.94 10.91
C ALA A 128 -9.31 -23.29 11.22
N THR A 129 -8.94 -23.67 10.97
CA THR A 129 -8.12 -23.69 10.72
C THR A 129 -7.40 -23.49 11.11
N SER A 130 -7.14 -23.93 11.14
CA SER A 130 -6.38 -23.52 11.06
C SER A 130 -5.96 -23.40 11.77
N LEU A 131 -5.79 -24.05 12.09
CA LEU A 131 -5.21 -23.74 12.26
C LEU A 131 -4.69 -23.81 12.69
N VAL A 132 -4.66 -24.53 12.90
CA VAL A 132 -4.07 -24.26 12.62
C VAL A 132 -3.63 -24.16 12.69
N GLY A 133 -3.58 -25.15 13.16
CA GLY A 133 -3.00 -24.71 12.59
C GLY A 133 -2.89 -24.52 12.83
N GLY A 134 -2.85 -25.40 13.37
CA GLY A 134 -2.53 -24.98 12.97
C GLY A 134 -2.59 -24.96 13.32
N LEU A 135 -2.50 -25.27 13.51
CA LEU A 135 -2.42 -25.01 13.22
C LEU A 135 -2.45 -24.90 13.24
N PHE A 136 -2.36 -25.51 13.51
CA PHE A 136 -2.30 -25.08 12.88
C PHE A 136 -2.44 -24.84 12.55
N GLY A 137 -2.83 -25.82 13.03
CA GLY A 137 -2.83 -25.26 12.16
C GLY A 137 -2.91 -25.00 12.11
#